data_d1a1c69e4bcefb7a01c856ae203ecae7
#
_entry.id   d1a1c69e4bcefb7a01c856ae203ecae7
#
_cell.length_a   1.000
_cell.length_b   1.000
_cell.length_c   1.000
_cell.angle_alpha   90.00
_cell.angle_beta   90.00
_cell.angle_gamma   90.00
#
_symmetry.space_group_name_H-M   'P 1'
#
loop_
_entity.id
_entity.type
_entity.pdbx_description
1 polymer ?
#
loop_
_entity_poly.entity_id
_entity_poly.type
_entity_poly.pdbx_seq_one_letter_code
_entity_poly.pdbx_strand_id
1 'polypeptide(L)'
;AEPNPKHVESLLKFFEAGRSKRGTGGLGVEIEHLPVHDADDTAVSYYEPNGIEAFLKRLAPYYDESKEYWENGHLVGLAREGVAVSLEPGGQVEASIGVLHEPGDLNGLYADFRCEADPILEELGFRFVNYGYQPKSSFVDVPVNPKGRYDAMTDFLGRVGQFGPCMMRCSASTQVSIDYVDEKDSIDKMRVGTAIGPILAWFFRNTPYFEGRLNPYPLLRQRMWDYLDFQRTNVTPGLFDQRFGWEDYARDVLSTPLMFADLTHTPEAVESGLSRKELHRAAFRENAGEVYPDRELNAYEINHIISTHFNDVRLKNFIEFRHWDSLPIERVERLTEIIASLYYVPSNRIRLESYFDGLTEEDVFEAKANIQAHGRESNPYGQPLDFWREFLGLEGLLDDIPGDPKHPDVFQR
;
A
#
# COMPACT_ATOMS: atom_id res chain seq x y z
N ALA A 1 -15.15 -21.28 -11.42
CA ALA A 1 -14.30 -22.38 -11.93
C ALA A 1 -13.14 -22.57 -10.95
N GLU A 2 -12.69 -23.81 -10.77
CA GLU A 2 -11.51 -24.12 -9.96
C GLU A 2 -10.27 -23.50 -10.61
N PRO A 3 -9.35 -22.90 -9.83
CA PRO A 3 -8.11 -22.35 -10.36
C PRO A 3 -7.26 -23.42 -11.05
N ASN A 4 -6.50 -23.00 -12.07
CA ASN A 4 -5.57 -23.88 -12.77
C ASN A 4 -4.52 -24.44 -11.78
N PRO A 5 -4.36 -25.78 -11.66
CA PRO A 5 -3.40 -26.35 -10.71
C PRO A 5 -1.94 -25.92 -10.92
N LYS A 6 -1.52 -25.66 -12.17
CA LYS A 6 -0.17 -25.16 -12.47
C LYS A 6 0.03 -23.73 -11.96
N HIS A 7 -1.02 -22.93 -12.02
CA HIS A 7 -1.00 -21.57 -11.45
C HIS A 7 -0.94 -21.59 -9.93
N VAL A 8 -1.72 -22.49 -9.30
CA VAL A 8 -1.65 -22.69 -7.83
C VAL A 8 -0.24 -23.08 -7.42
N GLU A 9 0.35 -24.08 -8.10
CA GLU A 9 1.71 -24.51 -7.82
C GLU A 9 2.73 -23.38 -8.00
N SER A 10 2.57 -22.53 -9.00
CA SER A 10 3.44 -21.37 -9.24
C SER A 10 3.41 -20.39 -8.06
N LEU A 11 2.22 -20.10 -7.52
CA LEU A 11 2.09 -19.23 -6.34
C LEU A 11 2.70 -19.87 -5.10
N LEU A 12 2.49 -21.16 -4.88
CA LEU A 12 3.09 -21.87 -3.73
C LEU A 12 4.62 -21.83 -3.79
N LYS A 13 5.22 -22.05 -4.97
CA LYS A 13 6.67 -21.93 -5.19
C LYS A 13 7.15 -20.49 -4.93
N PHE A 14 6.37 -19.49 -5.33
CA PHE A 14 6.67 -18.09 -5.10
C PHE A 14 6.70 -17.75 -3.59
N PHE A 15 5.73 -18.22 -2.82
CA PHE A 15 5.71 -18.03 -1.38
C PHE A 15 6.83 -18.82 -0.69
N GLU A 16 7.11 -20.03 -1.11
CA GLU A 16 8.23 -20.83 -0.60
C GLU A 16 9.58 -20.14 -0.83
N ALA A 17 9.77 -19.50 -1.97
CA ALA A 17 10.98 -18.73 -2.28
C ALA A 17 11.17 -17.53 -1.31
N GLY A 18 10.09 -16.97 -0.75
CA GLY A 18 10.14 -15.92 0.26
C GLY A 18 10.80 -16.36 1.57
N ARG A 19 10.79 -17.65 1.88
CA ARG A 19 11.47 -18.22 3.06
C ARG A 19 13.00 -18.06 3.01
N SER A 20 13.58 -17.70 1.87
CA SER A 20 15.03 -17.45 1.75
C SER A 20 15.49 -16.28 2.62
N LYS A 21 14.55 -15.44 3.09
CA LYS A 21 14.79 -14.30 3.99
C LYS A 21 14.87 -14.71 5.46
N ARG A 22 14.87 -16.00 5.76
CA ARG A 22 14.93 -16.52 7.12
C ARG A 22 16.08 -15.93 7.92
N GLY A 23 15.77 -15.38 9.09
CA GLY A 23 16.74 -14.81 10.01
C GLY A 23 17.30 -13.44 9.62
N THR A 24 16.82 -12.82 8.57
CA THR A 24 17.28 -11.48 8.15
C THR A 24 16.58 -10.34 8.89
N GLY A 25 15.34 -10.54 9.33
CA GLY A 25 14.53 -9.50 9.95
C GLY A 25 14.35 -8.27 9.05
N GLY A 26 14.25 -8.47 7.74
CA GLY A 26 14.17 -7.40 6.76
C GLY A 26 12.90 -6.57 6.86
N LEU A 27 13.02 -5.27 6.59
CA LEU A 27 11.93 -4.31 6.55
C LEU A 27 11.94 -3.58 5.21
N GLY A 28 10.77 -3.45 4.59
CA GLY A 28 10.55 -2.58 3.46
C GLY A 28 9.59 -1.46 3.86
N VAL A 29 9.84 -0.25 3.41
CA VAL A 29 9.00 0.90 3.74
C VAL A 29 8.66 1.65 2.45
N GLU A 30 7.37 1.88 2.21
CA GLU A 30 6.86 2.68 1.11
C GLU A 30 6.23 3.94 1.68
N ILE A 31 6.68 5.10 1.18
CA ILE A 31 6.17 6.40 1.59
C ILE A 31 5.65 7.11 0.35
N GLU A 32 4.35 7.30 0.28
CA GLU A 32 3.71 8.06 -0.78
C GLU A 32 3.65 9.54 -0.40
N HIS A 33 3.98 10.40 -1.35
CA HIS A 33 3.94 11.85 -1.18
C HIS A 33 2.88 12.44 -2.10
N LEU A 34 2.11 13.40 -1.59
CA LEU A 34 1.18 14.17 -2.39
C LEU A 34 1.84 15.46 -2.87
N PRO A 35 2.13 15.60 -4.18
CA PRO A 35 2.68 16.84 -4.70
C PRO A 35 1.60 17.93 -4.73
N VAL A 36 1.88 19.08 -4.13
CA VAL A 36 0.96 20.24 -4.12
C VAL A 36 1.71 21.51 -4.47
N HIS A 37 1.07 22.41 -5.19
CA HIS A 37 1.63 23.72 -5.53
C HIS A 37 1.88 24.57 -4.28
N ASP A 38 3.03 25.24 -4.21
CA ASP A 38 3.36 26.12 -3.10
C ASP A 38 2.39 27.29 -2.97
N ALA A 39 1.83 27.74 -4.09
CA ALA A 39 0.98 28.91 -4.14
C ALA A 39 -0.39 28.71 -3.46
N ASP A 40 -0.98 27.51 -3.59
CA ASP A 40 -2.40 27.34 -3.24
C ASP A 40 -2.78 25.94 -2.71
N ASP A 41 -1.81 25.06 -2.50
CA ASP A 41 -1.99 23.67 -2.05
C ASP A 41 -2.81 22.76 -2.99
N THR A 42 -3.02 23.19 -4.24
CA THR A 42 -3.67 22.31 -5.23
C THR A 42 -2.72 21.24 -5.76
N ALA A 43 -3.28 20.11 -6.17
CA ALA A 43 -2.50 18.98 -6.66
C ALA A 43 -1.70 19.31 -7.92
N VAL A 44 -0.44 18.88 -7.97
CA VAL A 44 0.43 18.99 -9.14
C VAL A 44 0.15 17.85 -10.09
N SER A 45 -0.02 18.17 -11.40
CA SER A 45 -0.22 17.20 -12.46
C SER A 45 1.12 16.64 -12.96
N TYR A 46 1.09 15.38 -13.41
CA TYR A 46 2.20 14.79 -14.16
C TYR A 46 2.52 15.59 -15.43
N TYR A 47 1.49 16.11 -16.09
CA TYR A 47 1.57 16.69 -17.44
C TYR A 47 1.88 18.19 -17.50
N GLU A 48 1.81 18.90 -16.40
CA GLU A 48 2.12 20.33 -16.42
C GLU A 48 3.63 20.58 -16.61
N PRO A 49 4.05 21.70 -17.22
CA PRO A 49 5.44 21.93 -17.64
C PRO A 49 6.47 21.81 -16.54
N ASN A 50 6.15 22.27 -15.32
CA ASN A 50 6.99 22.16 -14.13
C ASN A 50 6.42 21.13 -13.14
N GLY A 51 5.76 20.10 -13.63
CA GLY A 51 5.10 19.09 -12.83
C GLY A 51 5.96 17.87 -12.52
N ILE A 52 5.29 16.75 -12.33
CA ILE A 52 5.93 15.51 -11.83
C ILE A 52 6.88 14.91 -12.86
N GLU A 53 6.58 14.96 -14.16
CA GLU A 53 7.54 14.48 -15.17
C GLU A 53 8.84 15.29 -15.14
N ALA A 54 8.75 16.61 -15.03
CA ALA A 54 9.92 17.48 -14.90
C ALA A 54 10.73 17.15 -13.64
N PHE A 55 10.05 16.90 -12.53
CA PHE A 55 10.67 16.46 -11.29
C PHE A 55 11.46 15.16 -11.46
N LEU A 56 10.84 14.11 -12.03
CA LEU A 56 11.49 12.82 -12.25
C LEU A 56 12.71 12.94 -13.16
N LYS A 57 12.62 13.71 -14.24
CA LYS A 57 13.71 13.92 -15.17
C LYS A 57 14.91 14.63 -14.54
N ARG A 58 14.65 15.59 -13.65
CA ARG A 58 15.72 16.26 -12.88
C ARG A 58 16.31 15.39 -11.77
N LEU A 59 15.52 14.49 -11.21
CA LEU A 59 15.95 13.55 -10.20
C LEU A 59 16.77 12.39 -10.79
N ALA A 60 16.49 11.99 -12.04
CA ALA A 60 17.10 10.84 -12.71
C ALA A 60 18.64 10.76 -12.62
N PRO A 61 19.42 11.86 -12.71
CA PRO A 61 20.88 11.81 -12.60
C PRO A 61 21.43 11.23 -11.28
N TYR A 62 20.63 11.21 -10.22
CA TYR A 62 20.99 10.61 -8.94
C TYR A 62 20.72 9.10 -8.87
N TYR A 63 20.14 8.52 -9.91
CA TYR A 63 19.68 7.12 -9.95
C TYR A 63 20.41 6.35 -11.06
N ASP A 64 20.20 5.03 -11.07
CA ASP A 64 20.77 4.14 -12.06
C ASP A 64 19.99 4.24 -13.38
N GLU A 65 20.64 4.77 -14.42
CA GLU A 65 20.02 4.91 -15.74
C GLU A 65 19.49 3.57 -16.29
N SER A 66 20.14 2.46 -15.98
CA SER A 66 19.70 1.14 -16.44
C SER A 66 18.41 0.65 -15.78
N LYS A 67 17.99 1.31 -14.71
CA LYS A 67 16.78 0.99 -13.93
C LYS A 67 15.66 2.02 -14.11
N GLU A 68 15.83 2.97 -15.03
CA GLU A 68 14.73 3.88 -15.38
C GLU A 68 13.55 3.10 -15.96
N TYR A 69 12.37 3.46 -15.50
CA TYR A 69 11.14 2.88 -16.03
C TYR A 69 10.39 3.90 -16.89
N TRP A 70 10.20 3.54 -18.16
CA TRP A 70 9.55 4.38 -19.16
C TRP A 70 8.29 3.73 -19.70
N GLU A 71 7.21 4.48 -19.82
CA GLU A 71 5.99 4.09 -20.52
C GLU A 71 5.57 5.12 -21.53
N ASN A 72 5.34 4.73 -22.80
CA ASN A 72 4.94 5.63 -23.89
C ASN A 72 5.87 6.85 -24.07
N GLY A 73 7.16 6.70 -23.84
CA GLY A 73 8.11 7.82 -23.90
C GLY A 73 8.06 8.75 -22.70
N HIS A 74 7.36 8.38 -21.64
CA HIS A 74 7.28 9.11 -20.39
C HIS A 74 8.04 8.40 -19.29
N LEU A 75 8.88 9.13 -18.56
CA LEU A 75 9.57 8.62 -17.39
C LEU A 75 8.59 8.51 -16.22
N VAL A 76 8.46 7.30 -15.65
CA VAL A 76 7.50 7.01 -14.58
C VAL A 76 8.12 6.34 -13.36
N GLY A 77 9.40 6.02 -13.38
CA GLY A 77 10.09 5.41 -12.25
C GLY A 77 11.60 5.50 -12.33
N LEU A 78 12.24 5.53 -11.18
CA LEU A 78 13.68 5.56 -10.97
C LEU A 78 14.04 4.54 -9.89
N ALA A 79 15.25 3.98 -9.94
CA ALA A 79 15.75 3.11 -8.89
C ALA A 79 17.26 3.19 -8.76
N ARG A 80 17.72 2.94 -7.55
CA ARG A 80 19.12 2.67 -7.19
C ARG A 80 19.15 1.69 -6.03
N GLU A 81 20.30 1.28 -5.58
CA GLU A 81 20.40 0.41 -4.42
C GLU A 81 19.72 1.06 -3.19
N GLY A 82 18.78 0.34 -2.60
CA GLY A 82 18.06 0.74 -1.40
C GLY A 82 16.92 1.74 -1.56
N VAL A 83 16.78 2.39 -2.72
CA VAL A 83 15.70 3.38 -2.96
C VAL A 83 15.14 3.25 -4.36
N ALA A 84 13.83 3.12 -4.46
CA ALA A 84 13.11 3.25 -5.72
C ALA A 84 12.09 4.39 -5.63
N VAL A 85 11.90 5.10 -6.72
CA VAL A 85 10.89 6.16 -6.85
C VAL A 85 9.92 5.75 -7.95
N SER A 86 8.65 5.71 -7.62
CA SER A 86 7.59 5.35 -8.55
C SER A 86 6.40 6.29 -8.40
N LEU A 87 5.40 6.11 -9.26
CA LEU A 87 4.19 6.92 -9.25
C LEU A 87 2.97 6.07 -8.99
N GLU A 88 2.09 6.56 -8.13
CA GLU A 88 0.74 6.09 -7.95
C GLU A 88 -0.22 6.81 -8.92
N PRO A 89 -1.47 6.34 -9.12
CA PRO A 89 -2.34 6.79 -10.22
C PRO A 89 -2.50 8.29 -10.37
N GLY A 90 -2.66 9.03 -9.29
CA GLY A 90 -2.83 10.49 -9.30
C GLY A 90 -1.54 11.29 -9.30
N GLY A 91 -0.40 10.63 -9.55
CA GLY A 91 0.91 11.27 -9.51
C GLY A 91 1.50 11.35 -8.11
N GLN A 92 0.94 10.65 -7.13
CA GLN A 92 1.60 10.49 -5.83
C GLN A 92 2.99 9.90 -6.07
N VAL A 93 4.00 10.54 -5.50
CA VAL A 93 5.38 10.12 -5.65
C VAL A 93 5.73 9.18 -4.50
N GLU A 94 5.96 7.92 -4.81
CA GLU A 94 6.31 6.90 -3.84
C GLU A 94 7.82 6.73 -3.76
N ALA A 95 8.36 6.80 -2.54
CA ALA A 95 9.71 6.34 -2.23
C ALA A 95 9.61 4.98 -1.55
N SER A 96 10.14 3.95 -2.20
CA SER A 96 10.26 2.60 -1.66
C SER A 96 11.68 2.40 -1.15
N ILE A 97 11.82 2.14 0.15
CA ILE A 97 13.10 2.05 0.85
C ILE A 97 13.26 0.66 1.45
N GLY A 98 14.34 0.00 1.13
CA GLY A 98 14.66 -1.32 1.65
C GLY A 98 15.58 -2.15 0.74
N VAL A 99 15.99 -3.31 1.16
CA VAL A 99 15.63 -3.96 2.44
C VAL A 99 16.42 -3.33 3.58
N LEU A 100 15.75 -2.94 4.67
CA LEU A 100 16.37 -2.46 5.90
C LEU A 100 16.53 -3.62 6.86
N HIS A 101 17.62 -3.65 7.61
CA HIS A 101 17.85 -4.62 8.70
C HIS A 101 17.65 -3.98 10.07
N GLU A 102 17.80 -2.67 10.16
CA GLU A 102 17.53 -1.88 11.36
C GLU A 102 16.57 -0.73 10.99
N PRO A 103 15.53 -0.45 11.81
CA PRO A 103 14.62 0.66 11.54
C PRO A 103 15.30 2.02 11.41
N GLY A 104 16.39 2.24 12.14
CA GLY A 104 17.17 3.49 12.11
C GLY A 104 17.84 3.80 10.78
N ASP A 105 18.07 2.81 9.94
CA ASP A 105 18.65 3.00 8.60
C ASP A 105 17.70 3.73 7.64
N LEU A 106 16.42 3.74 7.95
CA LEU A 106 15.39 4.43 7.16
C LEU A 106 15.69 5.91 7.01
N ASN A 107 16.03 6.58 8.10
CA ASN A 107 16.25 8.02 8.11
C ASN A 107 17.41 8.47 7.18
N GLY A 108 18.50 7.72 7.15
CA GLY A 108 19.63 8.04 6.28
C GLY A 108 19.25 7.95 4.80
N LEU A 109 18.63 6.85 4.40
CA LEU A 109 18.21 6.63 3.01
C LEU A 109 17.15 7.63 2.56
N TYR A 110 16.20 7.93 3.44
CA TYR A 110 15.16 8.93 3.14
C TYR A 110 15.71 10.35 3.11
N ALA A 111 16.65 10.69 4.00
CA ALA A 111 17.33 11.98 3.99
C ALA A 111 18.11 12.21 2.69
N ASP A 112 18.79 11.19 2.18
CA ASP A 112 19.47 11.25 0.89
C ASP A 112 18.47 11.56 -0.24
N PHE A 113 17.34 10.85 -0.29
CA PHE A 113 16.27 11.14 -1.24
C PHE A 113 15.77 12.59 -1.14
N ARG A 114 15.53 13.10 0.08
CA ARG A 114 15.04 14.46 0.28
C ARG A 114 16.09 15.52 -0.04
N CYS A 115 17.37 15.27 0.25
CA CYS A 115 18.46 16.17 -0.12
C CYS A 115 18.59 16.36 -1.65
N GLU A 116 18.23 15.31 -2.40
CA GLU A 116 18.23 15.38 -3.88
C GLU A 116 16.91 16.00 -4.38
N ALA A 117 15.78 15.62 -3.81
CA ALA A 117 14.46 16.01 -4.26
C ALA A 117 14.11 17.47 -3.89
N ASP A 118 14.35 17.90 -2.66
CA ASP A 118 13.90 19.18 -2.14
C ASP A 118 14.37 20.40 -2.95
N PRO A 119 15.65 20.51 -3.37
CA PRO A 119 16.08 21.60 -4.23
C PRO A 119 15.35 21.63 -5.59
N ILE A 120 15.05 20.47 -6.15
CA ILE A 120 14.31 20.35 -7.41
C ILE A 120 12.88 20.84 -7.24
N LEU A 121 12.23 20.41 -6.17
CA LEU A 121 10.87 20.82 -5.83
C LEU A 121 10.77 22.33 -5.65
N GLU A 122 11.71 22.94 -4.93
CA GLU A 122 11.79 24.39 -4.71
C GLU A 122 11.87 25.15 -6.05
N GLU A 123 12.73 24.71 -6.96
CA GLU A 123 12.86 25.32 -8.29
C GLU A 123 11.58 25.17 -9.14
N LEU A 124 10.86 24.04 -8.99
CA LEU A 124 9.63 23.78 -9.75
C LEU A 124 8.39 24.42 -9.11
N GLY A 125 8.47 24.91 -7.89
CA GLY A 125 7.39 25.64 -7.22
C GLY A 125 6.32 24.74 -6.62
N PHE A 126 6.65 23.51 -6.24
CA PHE A 126 5.76 22.64 -5.50
C PHE A 126 6.49 21.88 -4.39
N ARG A 127 5.74 21.26 -3.50
CA ARG A 127 6.26 20.50 -2.39
C ARG A 127 5.52 19.19 -2.21
N PHE A 128 6.11 18.29 -1.43
CA PHE A 128 5.46 17.07 -0.97
C PHE A 128 4.77 17.30 0.37
N VAL A 129 3.52 16.87 0.48
CA VAL A 129 2.82 16.74 1.74
C VAL A 129 2.55 15.28 2.05
N ASN A 130 2.68 14.92 3.32
CA ASN A 130 2.45 13.57 3.80
C ASN A 130 1.12 13.52 4.56
N TYR A 131 0.02 13.58 3.80
CA TYR A 131 -1.33 13.35 4.29
C TYR A 131 -1.91 12.08 3.66
N GLY A 132 -2.91 11.51 4.29
CA GLY A 132 -3.60 10.35 3.74
C GLY A 132 -4.49 10.66 2.54
N TYR A 133 -4.77 11.93 2.27
CA TYR A 133 -5.59 12.39 1.15
C TYR A 133 -5.18 13.80 0.71
N GLN A 134 -5.43 14.13 -0.55
CA GLN A 134 -5.21 15.48 -1.10
C GLN A 134 -5.92 16.53 -0.23
N PRO A 135 -5.19 17.55 0.26
CA PRO A 135 -5.76 18.49 1.21
C PRO A 135 -6.82 19.40 0.58
N LYS A 136 -6.68 19.75 -0.70
CA LYS A 136 -7.51 20.77 -1.35
C LYS A 136 -8.18 20.31 -2.64
N SER A 137 -7.45 19.68 -3.54
CA SER A 137 -8.00 19.23 -4.82
C SER A 137 -8.96 18.06 -4.67
N SER A 138 -10.00 18.03 -5.51
CA SER A 138 -10.87 16.87 -5.63
C SER A 138 -10.35 15.89 -6.67
N PHE A 139 -10.89 14.67 -6.67
CA PHE A 139 -10.45 13.64 -7.64
C PHE A 139 -10.72 14.03 -9.10
N VAL A 140 -11.68 14.91 -9.37
CA VAL A 140 -11.97 15.37 -10.73
C VAL A 140 -10.89 16.31 -11.27
N ASP A 141 -10.12 16.94 -10.39
CA ASP A 141 -9.07 17.88 -10.74
C ASP A 141 -7.69 17.20 -10.90
N VAL A 142 -7.59 15.92 -10.55
CA VAL A 142 -6.33 15.16 -10.58
C VAL A 142 -6.35 14.15 -11.72
N PRO A 143 -5.64 14.41 -12.84
CA PRO A 143 -5.54 13.45 -13.93
C PRO A 143 -4.67 12.26 -13.55
N VAL A 144 -4.96 11.09 -14.12
CA VAL A 144 -4.07 9.93 -13.96
C VAL A 144 -2.79 10.11 -14.76
N ASN A 145 -1.68 9.62 -14.24
CA ASN A 145 -0.39 9.62 -14.93
C ASN A 145 -0.36 8.62 -16.10
N PRO A 146 0.68 8.64 -16.97
CA PRO A 146 0.67 7.90 -18.24
C PRO A 146 0.91 6.39 -18.13
N LYS A 147 0.90 5.78 -16.95
CA LYS A 147 0.98 4.32 -16.82
C LYS A 147 -0.28 3.67 -17.40
N GLY A 148 -0.11 2.75 -18.37
CA GLY A 148 -1.23 2.14 -19.09
C GLY A 148 -2.21 1.37 -18.21
N ARG A 149 -1.73 0.79 -17.09
CA ARG A 149 -2.58 0.11 -16.12
C ARG A 149 -3.63 1.02 -15.48
N TYR A 150 -3.39 2.31 -15.38
CA TYR A 150 -4.28 3.23 -14.67
C TYR A 150 -5.52 3.61 -15.46
N ASP A 151 -5.48 3.54 -16.79
CA ASP A 151 -6.68 3.71 -17.62
C ASP A 151 -7.69 2.58 -17.37
N ALA A 152 -7.22 1.34 -17.35
CA ALA A 152 -8.07 0.17 -17.03
C ALA A 152 -8.56 0.20 -15.58
N MET A 153 -7.71 0.58 -14.63
CA MET A 153 -8.10 0.74 -13.23
C MET A 153 -9.14 1.85 -13.05
N THR A 154 -9.01 2.97 -13.77
CA THR A 154 -9.99 4.06 -13.74
C THR A 154 -11.36 3.59 -14.17
N ASP A 155 -11.43 2.86 -15.26
CA ASP A 155 -12.70 2.33 -15.79
C ASP A 155 -13.32 1.32 -14.82
N PHE A 156 -12.53 0.42 -14.25
CA PHE A 156 -13.00 -0.55 -13.25
C PHE A 156 -13.46 0.12 -11.96
N LEU A 157 -12.60 0.92 -11.34
CA LEU A 157 -12.88 1.53 -10.04
C LEU A 157 -13.96 2.61 -10.09
N GLY A 158 -14.21 3.18 -11.26
CA GLY A 158 -15.35 4.06 -11.48
C GLY A 158 -16.71 3.35 -11.46
N ARG A 159 -16.71 2.01 -11.58
CA ARG A 159 -17.94 1.17 -11.63
C ARG A 159 -18.22 0.43 -10.34
N VAL A 160 -17.23 0.33 -9.46
CA VAL A 160 -17.33 -0.44 -8.21
C VAL A 160 -17.13 0.47 -7.00
N GLY A 161 -17.92 0.25 -5.97
CA GLY A 161 -17.78 0.94 -4.71
C GLY A 161 -18.07 2.44 -4.76
N GLN A 162 -17.86 3.09 -3.63
CA GLN A 162 -18.24 4.46 -3.38
C GLN A 162 -17.09 5.47 -3.61
N PHE A 163 -15.86 5.03 -3.39
CA PHE A 163 -14.67 5.88 -3.32
C PHE A 163 -13.58 5.54 -4.34
N GLY A 164 -13.89 4.73 -5.36
CA GLY A 164 -12.88 4.25 -6.31
C GLY A 164 -12.01 5.35 -6.93
N PRO A 165 -12.59 6.38 -7.58
CA PRO A 165 -11.82 7.48 -8.14
C PRO A 165 -11.09 8.31 -7.08
N CYS A 166 -11.71 8.55 -5.93
CA CYS A 166 -11.12 9.29 -4.82
C CYS A 166 -9.87 8.58 -4.29
N MET A 167 -10.00 7.29 -3.98
CA MET A 167 -8.91 6.47 -3.48
C MET A 167 -7.74 6.45 -4.47
N MET A 168 -8.03 6.19 -5.73
CA MET A 168 -7.04 6.01 -6.77
C MET A 168 -6.21 7.28 -7.04
N ARG A 169 -6.86 8.45 -7.05
CA ARG A 169 -6.25 9.71 -7.49
C ARG A 169 -5.73 10.59 -6.36
N CYS A 170 -6.29 10.49 -5.20
CA CYS A 170 -6.08 11.47 -4.13
C CYS A 170 -5.56 10.89 -2.83
N SER A 171 -5.59 9.58 -2.61
CA SER A 171 -5.09 8.98 -1.38
C SER A 171 -3.58 8.77 -1.42
N ALA A 172 -2.98 8.76 -0.23
CA ALA A 172 -1.58 8.41 -0.06
C ALA A 172 -1.37 7.63 1.24
N SER A 173 -0.42 6.70 1.23
CA SER A 173 -0.18 5.78 2.33
C SER A 173 1.27 5.73 2.78
N THR A 174 1.46 5.15 3.96
CA THR A 174 2.69 4.52 4.41
C THR A 174 2.43 3.02 4.46
N GLN A 175 3.29 2.22 3.87
CA GLN A 175 3.22 0.77 3.93
C GLN A 175 4.52 0.20 4.47
N VAL A 176 4.41 -0.82 5.30
CA VAL A 176 5.58 -1.52 5.88
C VAL A 176 5.48 -3.00 5.54
N SER A 177 6.58 -3.55 5.06
CA SER A 177 6.69 -4.97 4.71
C SER A 177 7.67 -5.67 5.62
N ILE A 178 7.35 -6.91 5.98
CA ILE A 178 8.18 -7.77 6.82
C ILE A 178 8.41 -9.14 6.18
N ASP A 179 9.45 -9.83 6.64
CA ASP A 179 9.77 -11.18 6.21
C ASP A 179 8.96 -12.24 6.99
N TYR A 180 8.95 -13.46 6.44
CA TYR A 180 8.44 -14.64 7.13
C TYR A 180 9.43 -15.81 6.98
N VAL A 181 9.41 -16.74 7.92
CA VAL A 181 10.32 -17.89 7.94
C VAL A 181 9.71 -19.15 7.33
N ASP A 182 8.40 -19.29 7.38
CA ASP A 182 7.65 -20.41 6.81
C ASP A 182 6.16 -20.06 6.66
N GLU A 183 5.37 -21.02 6.17
CA GLU A 183 3.94 -20.85 5.95
C GLU A 183 3.20 -20.47 7.24
N LYS A 184 3.44 -21.24 8.33
CA LYS A 184 2.79 -20.99 9.60
C LYS A 184 3.09 -19.58 10.13
N ASP A 185 4.35 -19.19 10.12
CA ASP A 185 4.79 -17.87 10.56
C ASP A 185 4.12 -16.76 9.72
N SER A 186 4.05 -16.94 8.41
CA SER A 186 3.41 -15.97 7.53
C SER A 186 1.92 -15.79 7.82
N ILE A 187 1.20 -16.89 8.02
CA ILE A 187 -0.23 -16.84 8.31
C ILE A 187 -0.50 -16.23 9.69
N ASP A 188 0.28 -16.60 10.70
CA ASP A 188 0.18 -16.00 12.03
C ASP A 188 0.43 -14.48 12.00
N LYS A 189 1.45 -14.04 11.26
CA LYS A 189 1.75 -12.62 11.05
C LYS A 189 0.65 -11.89 10.30
N MET A 190 0.06 -12.52 9.28
CA MET A 190 -1.08 -11.95 8.56
C MET A 190 -2.29 -11.76 9.48
N ARG A 191 -2.60 -12.75 10.32
CA ARG A 191 -3.71 -12.67 11.28
C ARG A 191 -3.51 -11.55 12.29
N VAL A 192 -2.33 -11.49 12.90
CA VAL A 192 -1.99 -10.41 13.85
C VAL A 192 -2.04 -9.06 13.16
N GLY A 193 -1.46 -8.92 11.96
CA GLY A 193 -1.46 -7.68 11.19
C GLY A 193 -2.86 -7.21 10.85
N THR A 194 -3.74 -8.13 10.48
CA THR A 194 -5.15 -7.83 10.20
C THR A 194 -5.89 -7.39 11.46
N ALA A 195 -5.57 -7.99 12.61
CA ALA A 195 -6.20 -7.65 13.89
C ALA A 195 -5.77 -6.29 14.43
N ILE A 196 -4.47 -5.98 14.44
CA ILE A 196 -3.95 -4.76 15.06
C ILE A 196 -3.81 -3.58 14.09
N GLY A 197 -3.81 -3.83 12.79
CA GLY A 197 -3.64 -2.79 11.76
C GLY A 197 -4.64 -1.64 11.89
N PRO A 198 -5.94 -1.88 12.11
CA PRO A 198 -6.93 -0.83 12.33
C PRO A 198 -6.66 0.01 13.59
N ILE A 199 -6.17 -0.62 14.64
CA ILE A 199 -5.80 0.08 15.89
C ILE A 199 -4.59 0.98 15.65
N LEU A 200 -3.55 0.45 15.02
CA LEU A 200 -2.39 1.24 14.62
C LEU A 200 -2.79 2.37 13.66
N ALA A 201 -3.75 2.13 12.76
CA ALA A 201 -4.27 3.16 11.87
C ALA A 201 -4.89 4.33 12.63
N TRP A 202 -5.55 4.07 13.75
CA TRP A 202 -6.05 5.14 14.61
C TRP A 202 -4.90 5.98 15.18
N PHE A 203 -3.87 5.35 15.77
CA PHE A 203 -2.74 6.05 16.38
C PHE A 203 -1.84 6.76 15.35
N PHE A 204 -1.84 6.30 14.11
CA PHE A 204 -1.06 6.86 13.01
C PHE A 204 -1.94 7.55 11.94
N ARG A 205 -3.17 7.96 12.28
CA ARG A 205 -4.01 8.68 11.35
C ARG A 205 -3.41 10.04 11.02
N ASN A 206 -3.52 10.46 9.76
CA ASN A 206 -2.95 11.71 9.27
C ASN A 206 -3.74 12.27 8.08
N THR A 207 -5.05 12.29 8.18
CA THR A 207 -5.93 12.81 7.12
C THR A 207 -6.83 13.91 7.69
N PRO A 208 -6.30 15.14 7.86
CA PRO A 208 -7.07 16.24 8.43
C PRO A 208 -8.12 16.78 7.49
N TYR A 209 -7.83 16.73 6.19
CA TYR A 209 -8.67 17.32 5.15
C TYR A 209 -9.13 16.29 4.14
N PHE A 210 -10.29 16.54 3.57
CA PHE A 210 -10.87 15.80 2.47
C PHE A 210 -11.42 16.79 1.44
N GLU A 211 -10.71 16.94 0.33
CA GLU A 211 -11.09 17.81 -0.80
C GLU A 211 -11.44 19.25 -0.36
N GLY A 212 -10.54 19.87 0.38
CA GLY A 212 -10.67 21.27 0.82
C GLY A 212 -11.55 21.50 2.05
N ARG A 213 -12.02 20.45 2.68
CA ARG A 213 -12.85 20.49 3.89
C ARG A 213 -12.22 19.65 5.00
N LEU A 214 -12.64 19.87 6.23
CA LEU A 214 -12.26 19.00 7.35
C LEU A 214 -12.78 17.57 7.06
N ASN A 215 -11.92 16.60 7.27
CA ASN A 215 -12.28 15.20 7.11
C ASN A 215 -13.22 14.75 8.24
N PRO A 216 -14.45 14.31 7.95
CA PRO A 216 -15.39 13.88 8.97
C PRO A 216 -15.18 12.43 9.41
N TYR A 217 -14.30 11.67 8.74
CA TYR A 217 -14.14 10.25 8.98
C TYR A 217 -12.94 9.96 9.88
N PRO A 218 -13.10 9.15 10.94
CA PRO A 218 -11.98 8.75 11.80
C PRO A 218 -10.82 8.09 11.06
N LEU A 219 -11.14 7.15 10.15
CA LEU A 219 -10.17 6.42 9.33
C LEU A 219 -10.60 6.47 7.86
N LEU A 220 -10.37 7.59 7.18
CA LEU A 220 -10.80 7.80 5.81
C LEU A 220 -10.20 6.77 4.84
N ARG A 221 -8.91 6.50 4.91
CA ARG A 221 -8.24 5.53 4.06
C ARG A 221 -8.90 4.16 4.15
N GLN A 222 -9.09 3.66 5.36
CA GLN A 222 -9.70 2.36 5.59
C GLN A 222 -11.15 2.33 5.09
N ARG A 223 -11.89 3.40 5.31
CA ARG A 223 -13.25 3.53 4.80
C ARG A 223 -13.29 3.46 3.26
N MET A 224 -12.39 4.15 2.58
CA MET A 224 -12.32 4.12 1.12
C MET A 224 -12.06 2.71 0.58
N TRP A 225 -11.09 2.00 1.17
CA TRP A 225 -10.77 0.64 0.76
C TRP A 225 -11.88 -0.35 1.09
N ASP A 226 -12.47 -0.28 2.27
CA ASP A 226 -13.51 -1.21 2.72
C ASP A 226 -14.80 -1.10 1.87
N TYR A 227 -15.08 0.06 1.30
CA TYR A 227 -16.25 0.28 0.43
C TYR A 227 -15.90 0.29 -1.08
N LEU A 228 -14.78 -0.28 -1.46
CA LEU A 228 -14.36 -0.33 -2.86
C LEU A 228 -14.90 -1.55 -3.59
N ASP A 229 -14.32 -2.71 -3.37
CA ASP A 229 -14.68 -3.99 -3.99
C ASP A 229 -14.39 -5.14 -3.01
N PHE A 230 -15.46 -5.70 -2.46
CA PHE A 230 -15.39 -6.73 -1.42
C PHE A 230 -14.65 -8.02 -1.83
N GLN A 231 -14.47 -8.27 -3.13
CA GLN A 231 -13.75 -9.45 -3.61
C GLN A 231 -12.23 -9.34 -3.42
N ARG A 232 -11.71 -8.12 -3.25
CA ARG A 232 -10.26 -7.85 -3.26
C ARG A 232 -9.76 -6.89 -2.21
N THR A 233 -10.63 -6.42 -1.31
CA THR A 233 -10.29 -5.46 -0.24
C THR A 233 -10.61 -6.01 1.13
N ASN A 234 -10.29 -5.25 2.18
CA ASN A 234 -10.61 -5.57 3.58
C ASN A 234 -9.86 -6.81 4.09
N VAL A 235 -10.50 -7.64 4.88
CA VAL A 235 -9.92 -8.87 5.44
C VAL A 235 -9.83 -9.94 4.36
N THR A 236 -8.70 -10.64 4.29
CA THR A 236 -8.56 -11.81 3.41
C THR A 236 -9.57 -12.89 3.79
N PRO A 237 -10.43 -13.34 2.86
CA PRO A 237 -11.45 -14.35 3.16
C PRO A 237 -10.83 -15.65 3.69
N GLY A 238 -11.39 -16.17 4.78
CA GLY A 238 -10.97 -17.44 5.38
C GLY A 238 -9.68 -17.37 6.21
N LEU A 239 -9.00 -16.23 6.28
CA LEU A 239 -7.72 -16.08 6.97
C LEU A 239 -7.75 -16.59 8.42
N PHE A 240 -8.87 -16.42 9.12
CA PHE A 240 -9.02 -16.82 10.52
C PHE A 240 -9.53 -18.26 10.71
N ASP A 241 -9.75 -19.04 9.63
CA ASP A 241 -9.92 -20.48 9.76
C ASP A 241 -8.58 -21.12 10.19
N GLN A 242 -8.62 -22.01 11.16
CA GLN A 242 -7.42 -22.67 11.70
C GLN A 242 -6.62 -23.45 10.65
N ARG A 243 -7.28 -23.92 9.60
CA ARG A 243 -6.66 -24.69 8.51
C ARG A 243 -6.18 -23.83 7.35
N PHE A 244 -6.44 -22.53 7.39
CA PHE A 244 -6.03 -21.62 6.32
C PHE A 244 -4.51 -21.66 6.10
N GLY A 245 -4.11 -21.77 4.85
CA GLY A 245 -2.71 -21.79 4.45
C GLY A 245 -2.48 -21.13 3.09
N TRP A 246 -1.27 -21.25 2.59
CA TRP A 246 -0.87 -20.64 1.31
C TRP A 246 -1.71 -21.12 0.12
N GLU A 247 -2.15 -22.37 0.12
CA GLU A 247 -2.99 -22.88 -0.96
C GLU A 247 -4.36 -22.18 -0.98
N ASP A 248 -4.96 -21.92 0.19
CA ASP A 248 -6.22 -21.21 0.29
C ASP A 248 -6.06 -19.77 -0.21
N TYR A 249 -4.97 -19.10 0.18
CA TYR A 249 -4.65 -17.76 -0.29
C TYR A 249 -4.42 -17.72 -1.81
N ALA A 250 -3.65 -18.67 -2.35
CA ALA A 250 -3.41 -18.79 -3.78
C ALA A 250 -4.70 -19.00 -4.56
N ARG A 251 -5.59 -19.88 -4.08
CA ARG A 251 -6.88 -20.13 -4.71
C ARG A 251 -7.78 -18.90 -4.71
N ASP A 252 -7.83 -18.15 -3.61
CA ASP A 252 -8.59 -16.90 -3.52
C ASP A 252 -8.09 -15.89 -4.56
N VAL A 253 -6.79 -15.65 -4.57
CA VAL A 253 -6.16 -14.69 -5.49
C VAL A 253 -6.37 -15.08 -6.96
N LEU A 254 -6.24 -16.36 -7.29
CA LEU A 254 -6.40 -16.86 -8.67
C LEU A 254 -7.86 -16.92 -9.13
N SER A 255 -8.80 -17.05 -8.20
CA SER A 255 -10.24 -17.13 -8.52
C SER A 255 -10.87 -15.75 -8.66
N THR A 256 -10.27 -14.72 -8.11
CA THR A 256 -10.79 -13.37 -8.20
C THR A 256 -10.59 -12.82 -9.61
N PRO A 257 -11.64 -12.26 -10.25
CA PRO A 257 -11.48 -11.64 -11.57
C PRO A 257 -10.42 -10.54 -11.53
N LEU A 258 -9.58 -10.47 -12.56
CA LEU A 258 -8.61 -9.40 -12.71
C LEU A 258 -9.31 -8.10 -13.09
N MET A 259 -8.79 -6.96 -12.65
CA MET A 259 -9.27 -5.66 -13.13
C MET A 259 -8.83 -5.42 -14.56
N PHE A 260 -7.59 -5.78 -14.85
CA PHE A 260 -6.96 -5.69 -16.17
C PHE A 260 -5.91 -6.79 -16.31
N ALA A 261 -5.64 -7.17 -17.54
CA ALA A 261 -4.55 -8.05 -17.90
C ALA A 261 -3.30 -7.22 -18.20
N ASP A 262 -2.17 -7.65 -17.65
CA ASP A 262 -0.85 -7.19 -18.07
C ASP A 262 -0.10 -8.37 -18.66
N LEU A 263 0.00 -8.40 -20.00
CA LEU A 263 0.62 -9.45 -20.77
C LEU A 263 2.01 -9.05 -21.31
N THR A 264 2.55 -7.93 -20.86
CA THR A 264 3.84 -7.40 -21.33
C THR A 264 5.03 -8.30 -21.03
N HIS A 265 4.89 -9.15 -20.03
CA HIS A 265 5.88 -10.17 -19.64
C HIS A 265 5.37 -11.60 -19.84
N THR A 266 4.35 -11.78 -20.67
CA THR A 266 3.83 -13.09 -21.09
C THR A 266 4.39 -13.40 -22.48
N PRO A 267 5.39 -14.31 -22.60
CA PRO A 267 6.10 -14.53 -23.85
C PRO A 267 5.19 -14.82 -25.04
N GLU A 268 4.18 -15.65 -24.85
CA GLU A 268 3.23 -16.05 -25.88
C GLU A 268 2.44 -14.84 -26.43
N ALA A 269 2.08 -13.91 -25.57
CA ALA A 269 1.37 -12.69 -25.98
C ALA A 269 2.29 -11.73 -26.72
N VAL A 270 3.52 -11.57 -26.25
CA VAL A 270 4.52 -10.70 -26.89
C VAL A 270 4.90 -11.23 -28.28
N GLU A 271 5.16 -12.54 -28.39
CA GLU A 271 5.52 -13.23 -29.63
C GLU A 271 4.38 -13.20 -30.65
N SER A 272 3.12 -13.15 -30.22
CA SER A 272 1.96 -13.05 -31.10
C SER A 272 1.80 -11.66 -31.75
N GLY A 273 2.63 -10.70 -31.37
CA GLY A 273 2.64 -9.36 -31.95
C GLY A 273 1.45 -8.49 -31.54
N LEU A 274 0.89 -8.72 -30.34
CA LEU A 274 -0.19 -7.91 -29.81
C LEU A 274 0.25 -6.46 -29.65
N SER A 275 -0.66 -5.54 -29.94
CA SER A 275 -0.46 -4.13 -29.69
C SER A 275 -0.37 -3.84 -28.18
N ARG A 276 0.25 -2.73 -27.80
CA ARG A 276 0.34 -2.30 -26.41
C ARG A 276 -1.03 -2.28 -25.70
N LYS A 277 -2.08 -1.85 -26.43
CA LYS A 277 -3.44 -1.80 -25.89
C LYS A 277 -4.00 -3.19 -25.62
N GLU A 278 -3.63 -4.18 -26.43
CA GLU A 278 -4.03 -5.58 -26.23
C GLU A 278 -3.22 -6.23 -25.12
N LEU A 279 -1.96 -5.85 -24.93
CA LEU A 279 -1.12 -6.31 -23.82
C LEU A 279 -1.58 -5.75 -22.46
N HIS A 280 -2.24 -4.57 -22.45
CA HIS A 280 -2.81 -3.93 -21.26
C HIS A 280 -4.32 -3.76 -21.44
N ARG A 281 -5.09 -4.83 -21.41
CA ARG A 281 -6.52 -4.78 -21.64
C ARG A 281 -7.34 -4.94 -20.36
N ALA A 282 -8.56 -4.42 -20.36
CA ALA A 282 -9.53 -4.71 -19.30
C ALA A 282 -9.82 -6.22 -19.22
N ALA A 283 -10.01 -6.71 -17.99
CA ALA A 283 -10.30 -8.11 -17.70
C ALA A 283 -11.26 -8.26 -16.50
N PHE A 284 -12.32 -7.47 -16.48
CA PHE A 284 -13.20 -7.29 -15.33
C PHE A 284 -13.93 -8.57 -14.87
N ARG A 285 -14.06 -9.55 -15.75
CA ARG A 285 -14.76 -10.81 -15.47
C ARG A 285 -13.88 -12.04 -15.69
N GLU A 286 -12.63 -11.84 -16.06
CA GLU A 286 -11.68 -12.92 -16.35
C GLU A 286 -10.72 -13.08 -15.17
N ASN A 287 -10.58 -14.30 -14.68
CA ASN A 287 -9.58 -14.63 -13.67
C ASN A 287 -8.24 -15.02 -14.34
N ALA A 288 -7.24 -15.33 -13.52
CA ALA A 288 -5.90 -15.67 -14.00
C ALA A 288 -5.89 -16.87 -14.98
N GLY A 289 -6.75 -17.86 -14.77
CA GLY A 289 -6.84 -19.04 -15.64
C GLY A 289 -7.40 -18.73 -17.03
N GLU A 290 -8.17 -17.66 -17.17
CA GLU A 290 -8.74 -17.21 -18.44
C GLU A 290 -7.80 -16.26 -19.18
N VAL A 291 -6.91 -15.58 -18.46
CA VAL A 291 -6.00 -14.56 -19.00
C VAL A 291 -4.64 -15.17 -19.37
N TYR A 292 -4.10 -16.03 -18.53
CA TYR A 292 -2.74 -16.59 -18.71
C TYR A 292 -2.76 -18.00 -19.27
N PRO A 293 -1.72 -18.39 -20.02
CA PRO A 293 -1.60 -19.74 -20.60
C PRO A 293 -1.60 -20.88 -19.57
N ASP A 294 -1.99 -22.07 -20.00
CA ASP A 294 -1.97 -23.31 -19.18
C ASP A 294 -0.54 -23.84 -18.99
N ARG A 295 0.25 -23.12 -18.23
CA ARG A 295 1.61 -23.45 -17.81
C ARG A 295 1.93 -22.82 -16.46
N GLU A 296 3.12 -23.09 -15.93
CA GLU A 296 3.60 -22.34 -14.77
C GLU A 296 3.69 -20.83 -15.08
N LEU A 297 3.30 -20.01 -14.12
CA LEU A 297 3.39 -18.55 -14.20
C LEU A 297 4.81 -18.10 -13.88
N ASN A 298 5.29 -17.06 -14.57
CA ASN A 298 6.54 -16.41 -14.20
C ASN A 298 6.33 -15.38 -13.07
N ALA A 299 7.43 -14.84 -12.54
CA ALA A 299 7.38 -13.91 -11.42
C ALA A 299 6.60 -12.62 -11.74
N TYR A 300 6.67 -12.12 -12.96
CA TYR A 300 5.95 -10.90 -13.38
C TYR A 300 4.44 -11.14 -13.41
N GLU A 301 4.00 -12.28 -13.95
CA GLU A 301 2.60 -12.68 -13.98
C GLU A 301 2.04 -12.86 -12.57
N ILE A 302 2.78 -13.53 -11.69
CA ILE A 302 2.41 -13.71 -10.28
C ILE A 302 2.29 -12.36 -9.57
N ASN A 303 3.28 -11.48 -9.69
CA ASN A 303 3.25 -10.17 -9.08
C ASN A 303 2.08 -9.32 -9.59
N HIS A 304 1.78 -9.39 -10.88
CA HIS A 304 0.62 -8.71 -11.44
C HIS A 304 -0.69 -9.20 -10.82
N ILE A 305 -0.90 -10.51 -10.79
CA ILE A 305 -2.12 -11.11 -10.23
C ILE A 305 -2.30 -10.67 -8.76
N ILE A 306 -1.26 -10.79 -7.94
CA ILE A 306 -1.32 -10.37 -6.54
C ILE A 306 -1.54 -8.85 -6.43
N SER A 307 -0.98 -8.05 -7.31
CA SER A 307 -1.10 -6.58 -7.29
C SER A 307 -2.52 -6.08 -7.53
N THR A 308 -3.42 -6.90 -8.03
CA THR A 308 -4.85 -6.56 -8.19
C THR A 308 -5.68 -6.81 -6.94
N HIS A 309 -5.05 -7.28 -5.86
CA HIS A 309 -5.65 -7.47 -4.55
C HIS A 309 -5.20 -6.37 -3.60
N PHE A 310 -6.16 -5.78 -2.88
CA PHE A 310 -5.95 -4.64 -2.00
C PHE A 310 -6.45 -4.93 -0.57
N ASN A 311 -6.29 -6.18 -0.13
CA ASN A 311 -6.60 -6.54 1.25
C ASN A 311 -5.70 -5.76 2.22
N ASP A 312 -6.13 -5.61 3.44
CA ASP A 312 -5.42 -4.85 4.49
C ASP A 312 -4.01 -5.37 4.71
N VAL A 313 -3.85 -6.68 4.64
CA VAL A 313 -2.56 -7.38 4.66
C VAL A 313 -2.45 -8.22 3.39
N ARG A 314 -1.37 -8.06 2.66
CA ARG A 314 -1.14 -8.75 1.38
C ARG A 314 0.09 -9.62 1.44
N LEU A 315 -0.05 -10.89 1.10
CA LEU A 315 1.05 -11.84 0.99
C LEU A 315 1.64 -11.81 -0.41
N LYS A 316 2.94 -11.59 -0.45
CA LYS A 316 3.81 -11.77 -1.61
C LYS A 316 4.92 -12.75 -1.25
N ASN A 317 6.15 -12.55 -1.74
CA ASN A 317 7.35 -13.16 -1.16
C ASN A 317 7.84 -12.44 0.11
N PHE A 318 6.99 -11.60 0.66
CA PHE A 318 7.04 -10.93 1.96
C PHE A 318 5.60 -10.58 2.38
N ILE A 319 5.41 -10.05 3.58
CA ILE A 319 4.10 -9.61 4.07
C ILE A 319 4.05 -8.10 4.05
N GLU A 320 3.00 -7.55 3.46
CA GLU A 320 2.81 -6.11 3.28
C GLU A 320 1.61 -5.64 4.10
N PHE A 321 1.83 -4.70 5.00
CA PHE A 321 0.78 -4.04 5.79
C PHE A 321 0.39 -2.72 5.14
N ARG A 322 -0.92 -2.50 4.92
CA ARG A 322 -1.45 -1.48 3.99
C ARG A 322 -2.40 -0.47 4.64
N HIS A 323 -2.48 -0.42 5.97
CA HIS A 323 -3.55 0.27 6.67
C HIS A 323 -3.38 1.79 6.79
N TRP A 324 -2.18 2.33 6.67
CA TRP A 324 -1.82 3.61 7.26
C TRP A 324 -1.76 4.76 6.27
N ASP A 325 -2.15 5.95 6.73
CA ASP A 325 -2.00 7.19 5.99
C ASP A 325 -0.53 7.49 5.70
N SER A 326 -0.27 8.31 4.69
CA SER A 326 1.05 8.90 4.50
C SER A 326 1.42 9.75 5.71
N LEU A 327 2.64 9.59 6.18
CA LEU A 327 3.15 10.16 7.43
C LEU A 327 4.45 10.96 7.19
N PRO A 328 4.71 11.99 8.00
CA PRO A 328 6.05 12.58 8.11
C PRO A 328 7.07 11.52 8.53
N ILE A 329 8.33 11.69 8.12
CA ILE A 329 9.38 10.68 8.30
C ILE A 329 9.55 10.25 9.77
N GLU A 330 9.43 11.16 10.71
CA GLU A 330 9.59 10.84 12.14
C GLU A 330 8.50 9.86 12.61
N ARG A 331 7.30 9.98 12.07
CA ARG A 331 6.21 9.06 12.37
C ARG A 331 6.33 7.75 11.59
N VAL A 332 6.84 7.79 10.36
CA VAL A 332 7.16 6.58 9.59
C VAL A 332 8.21 5.75 10.31
N GLU A 333 9.26 6.40 10.81
CA GLU A 333 10.31 5.74 11.60
C GLU A 333 9.73 5.10 12.86
N ARG A 334 8.89 5.84 13.59
CA ARG A 334 8.23 5.31 14.80
C ARG A 334 7.35 4.10 14.49
N LEU A 335 6.55 4.17 13.42
CA LEU A 335 5.73 3.05 12.97
C LEU A 335 6.61 1.83 12.61
N THR A 336 7.69 2.06 11.89
CA THR A 336 8.64 1.00 11.49
C THR A 336 9.29 0.34 12.71
N GLU A 337 9.70 1.11 13.71
CA GLU A 337 10.23 0.60 14.98
C GLU A 337 9.21 -0.26 15.73
N ILE A 338 7.94 0.19 15.77
CA ILE A 338 6.86 -0.55 16.41
C ILE A 338 6.64 -1.88 15.68
N ILE A 339 6.56 -1.86 14.36
CA ILE A 339 6.39 -3.08 13.56
C ILE A 339 7.55 -4.06 13.79
N ALA A 340 8.79 -3.57 13.77
CA ALA A 340 9.96 -4.41 14.06
C ALA A 340 9.88 -5.02 15.48
N SER A 341 9.50 -4.24 16.47
CA SER A 341 9.33 -4.72 17.85
C SER A 341 8.25 -5.78 17.97
N LEU A 342 7.09 -5.55 17.35
CA LEU A 342 5.95 -6.46 17.46
C LEU A 342 6.16 -7.80 16.74
N TYR A 343 6.86 -7.80 15.62
CA TYR A 343 6.97 -8.99 14.76
C TYR A 343 8.33 -9.68 14.83
N TYR A 344 9.42 -8.97 15.14
CA TYR A 344 10.77 -9.53 15.18
C TYR A 344 11.32 -9.80 16.59
N VAL A 345 10.68 -9.26 17.63
CA VAL A 345 10.98 -9.64 19.01
C VAL A 345 10.11 -10.84 19.39
N PRO A 346 10.69 -12.05 19.61
CA PRO A 346 9.89 -13.27 19.79
C PRO A 346 8.87 -13.20 20.92
N SER A 347 9.22 -12.57 22.04
CA SER A 347 8.30 -12.44 23.18
C SER A 347 7.06 -11.60 22.85
N ASN A 348 7.22 -10.53 22.07
CA ASN A 348 6.11 -9.70 21.60
C ASN A 348 5.24 -10.45 20.60
N ARG A 349 5.85 -11.10 19.63
CA ARG A 349 5.14 -11.90 18.63
C ARG A 349 4.29 -13.00 19.27
N ILE A 350 4.88 -13.77 20.18
CA ILE A 350 4.18 -14.86 20.88
C ILE A 350 3.02 -14.30 21.72
N ARG A 351 3.23 -13.17 22.40
CA ARG A 351 2.19 -12.52 23.19
C ARG A 351 1.00 -12.08 22.33
N LEU A 352 1.25 -11.52 21.15
CA LEU A 352 0.20 -11.11 20.22
C LEU A 352 -0.54 -12.31 19.63
N GLU A 353 0.19 -13.32 19.18
CA GLU A 353 -0.40 -14.55 18.64
C GLU A 353 -1.30 -15.22 19.69
N SER A 354 -0.86 -15.27 20.94
CA SER A 354 -1.64 -15.85 22.05
C SER A 354 -2.87 -15.01 22.39
N TYR A 355 -2.74 -13.68 22.39
CA TYR A 355 -3.87 -12.80 22.70
C TYR A 355 -5.00 -12.94 21.66
N PHE A 356 -4.66 -13.05 20.39
CA PHE A 356 -5.62 -13.15 19.30
C PHE A 356 -5.94 -14.59 18.87
N ASP A 357 -5.51 -15.59 19.66
CA ASP A 357 -5.88 -16.97 19.41
C ASP A 357 -7.41 -17.12 19.45
N GLY A 358 -7.96 -17.77 18.43
CA GLY A 358 -9.40 -17.94 18.28
C GLY A 358 -10.17 -16.72 17.77
N LEU A 359 -9.48 -15.64 17.37
CA LEU A 359 -10.12 -14.49 16.74
C LEU A 359 -10.81 -14.91 15.45
N THR A 360 -11.98 -14.32 15.19
CA THR A 360 -12.76 -14.56 13.96
C THR A 360 -12.68 -13.36 13.02
N GLU A 361 -13.02 -13.60 11.77
CA GLU A 361 -13.17 -12.54 10.77
C GLU A 361 -14.19 -11.49 11.20
N GLU A 362 -15.30 -11.91 11.80
CA GLU A 362 -16.33 -11.02 12.32
C GLU A 362 -15.85 -10.14 13.46
N ASP A 363 -15.01 -10.66 14.34
CA ASP A 363 -14.38 -9.84 15.39
C ASP A 363 -13.57 -8.68 14.82
N VAL A 364 -12.86 -8.93 13.72
CA VAL A 364 -12.11 -7.88 13.02
C VAL A 364 -13.05 -6.86 12.37
N PHE A 365 -14.10 -7.30 11.68
CA PHE A 365 -15.09 -6.38 11.10
C PHE A 365 -15.76 -5.51 12.17
N GLU A 366 -16.13 -6.10 13.30
CA GLU A 366 -16.70 -5.35 14.44
C GLU A 366 -15.71 -4.33 15.00
N ALA A 367 -14.45 -4.69 15.17
CA ALA A 367 -13.40 -3.77 15.63
C ALA A 367 -13.21 -2.59 14.69
N LYS A 368 -13.14 -2.86 13.37
CA LYS A 368 -13.05 -1.82 12.34
C LYS A 368 -14.26 -0.89 12.37
N ALA A 369 -15.46 -1.44 12.44
CA ALA A 369 -16.69 -0.66 12.52
C ALA A 369 -16.77 0.17 13.81
N ASN A 370 -16.32 -0.38 14.93
CA ASN A 370 -16.29 0.30 16.22
C ASN A 370 -15.38 1.53 16.19
N ILE A 371 -14.18 1.41 15.62
CA ILE A 371 -13.26 2.55 15.46
C ILE A 371 -13.86 3.62 14.56
N GLN A 372 -14.47 3.24 13.43
CA GLN A 372 -15.11 4.17 12.51
C GLN A 372 -16.30 4.91 13.14
N ALA A 373 -17.05 4.25 14.01
CA ALA A 373 -18.23 4.83 14.64
C ALA A 373 -17.89 5.71 15.86
N HIS A 374 -16.89 5.34 16.62
CA HIS A 374 -16.63 5.91 17.95
C HIS A 374 -15.29 6.63 18.08
N GLY A 375 -14.38 6.47 17.13
CA GLY A 375 -13.09 7.17 17.15
C GLY A 375 -12.34 7.01 18.47
N ARG A 376 -12.09 8.12 19.16
CA ARG A 376 -11.38 8.15 20.44
C ARG A 376 -12.05 7.30 21.54
N GLU A 377 -13.37 7.21 21.53
CA GLU A 377 -14.17 6.44 22.49
C GLU A 377 -14.37 4.98 22.06
N SER A 378 -13.64 4.54 21.04
CA SER A 378 -13.74 3.16 20.55
C SER A 378 -13.15 2.15 21.54
N ASN A 379 -13.65 0.93 21.45
CA ASN A 379 -13.20 -0.19 22.25
C ASN A 379 -13.02 -1.45 21.37
N PRO A 380 -12.12 -1.42 20.40
CA PRO A 380 -11.90 -2.57 19.52
C PRO A 380 -11.51 -3.81 20.33
N TYR A 381 -12.10 -4.94 19.98
CA TYR A 381 -11.96 -6.22 20.71
C TYR A 381 -12.32 -6.11 22.20
N GLY A 382 -13.23 -5.21 22.55
CA GLY A 382 -13.70 -5.01 23.93
C GLY A 382 -12.75 -4.26 24.85
N GLN A 383 -11.66 -3.71 24.35
CA GLN A 383 -10.67 -2.99 25.14
C GLN A 383 -10.57 -1.52 24.69
N PRO A 384 -10.45 -0.56 25.63
CA PRO A 384 -10.28 0.85 25.30
C PRO A 384 -8.94 1.12 24.61
N LEU A 385 -8.81 2.25 23.92
CA LEU A 385 -7.59 2.62 23.22
C LEU A 385 -6.38 2.76 24.14
N ASP A 386 -6.57 3.16 25.40
CA ASP A 386 -5.47 3.23 26.38
C ASP A 386 -4.87 1.85 26.68
N PHE A 387 -5.70 0.79 26.73
CA PHE A 387 -5.20 -0.58 26.80
C PHE A 387 -4.31 -0.92 25.62
N TRP A 388 -4.75 -0.60 24.40
CA TRP A 388 -3.99 -0.89 23.18
C TRP A 388 -2.72 -0.08 23.09
N ARG A 389 -2.73 1.16 23.57
CA ARG A 389 -1.52 1.99 23.64
C ARG A 389 -0.43 1.32 24.45
N GLU A 390 -0.75 0.84 25.63
CA GLU A 390 0.18 0.12 26.49
C GLU A 390 0.56 -1.24 25.90
N PHE A 391 -0.43 -2.01 25.48
CA PHE A 391 -0.24 -3.38 24.97
C PHE A 391 0.63 -3.43 23.72
N LEU A 392 0.55 -2.45 22.84
CA LEU A 392 1.32 -2.38 21.58
C LEU A 392 2.60 -1.54 21.70
N GLY A 393 2.90 -0.96 22.86
CA GLY A 393 4.10 -0.14 23.05
C GLY A 393 4.03 1.22 22.35
N LEU A 394 2.86 1.85 22.36
CA LEU A 394 2.58 3.12 21.68
C LEU A 394 2.69 4.33 22.61
N GLU A 395 3.36 4.21 23.74
CA GLU A 395 3.56 5.30 24.69
C GLU A 395 4.27 6.47 24.02
N GLY A 396 3.83 7.67 24.35
CA GLY A 396 4.37 8.91 23.78
C GLY A 396 3.80 9.28 22.41
N LEU A 397 2.95 8.45 21.81
CA LEU A 397 2.13 8.88 20.68
C LEU A 397 1.01 9.78 21.20
N LEU A 398 0.94 10.99 20.67
CA LEU A 398 -0.04 11.97 21.09
C LEU A 398 -1.44 11.57 20.64
N ASP A 399 -2.43 11.77 21.54
CA ASP A 399 -3.85 11.67 21.16
C ASP A 399 -4.27 12.81 20.22
N ASP A 400 -3.60 13.96 20.36
CA ASP A 400 -3.80 15.11 19.52
C ASP A 400 -2.94 14.97 18.25
N ILE A 401 -3.51 14.30 17.28
CA ILE A 401 -2.87 14.13 15.99
C ILE A 401 -3.08 15.38 15.16
N PRO A 402 -2.07 15.78 14.38
CA PRO A 402 -2.25 16.76 13.36
C PRO A 402 -3.53 16.44 12.57
N GLY A 403 -4.51 17.37 12.52
CA GLY A 403 -5.83 17.18 11.92
C GLY A 403 -6.99 16.97 12.88
N ASP A 404 -6.72 16.86 14.16
CA ASP A 404 -7.81 17.03 15.13
C ASP A 404 -8.35 18.48 14.97
N PRO A 405 -9.67 18.66 14.81
CA PRO A 405 -10.28 19.99 14.76
C PRO A 405 -9.90 20.93 15.90
N LYS A 406 -9.38 20.38 16.99
CA LYS A 406 -8.85 21.16 18.12
C LYS A 406 -7.52 21.86 17.82
N HIS A 407 -6.82 21.48 16.77
CA HIS A 407 -5.52 22.05 16.40
C HIS A 407 -5.44 22.31 14.89
N PRO A 408 -6.31 23.17 14.33
CA PRO A 408 -6.35 23.41 12.88
C PRO A 408 -5.07 24.06 12.34
N ASP A 409 -4.27 24.67 13.18
CA ASP A 409 -3.10 25.45 12.76
C ASP A 409 -1.84 24.61 12.48
N VAL A 410 -1.83 23.35 12.85
CA VAL A 410 -0.67 22.46 12.65
C VAL A 410 -0.48 22.07 11.17
N PHE A 411 -1.45 22.39 10.32
CA PHE A 411 -1.47 22.02 8.91
C PHE A 411 -1.12 23.14 7.96
N GLN A 412 -0.86 24.33 8.46
CA GLN A 412 -0.65 25.47 7.59
C GLN A 412 0.76 25.59 7.02
N ARG A 413 1.70 24.67 7.31
CA ARG A 413 3.03 24.71 6.66
C ARG A 413 3.77 23.39 6.73
#